data_485ed11e52dcbaae7fa28184275f4098
#
_entry.id   485ed11e52dcbaae7fa28184275f4098
#
_cell.length_a   1.000
_cell.length_b   1.000
_cell.length_c   1.000
_cell.angle_alpha   90.00
_cell.angle_beta   90.00
_cell.angle_gamma   90.00
#
_symmetry.space_group_name_H-M   'P 1'
#
loop_
_entity.id
_entity.type
_entity.pdbx_description
1 polymer ?
#
loop_
_entity_poly.entity_id
_entity_poly.type
_entity_poly.pdbx_seq_one_letter_code
_entity_poly.pdbx_strand_id
1 'polypeptide(L)'
;DHQTVFRKFDLESIQFPYHFHRAYELIFVKSGNMSLIIDEIDYDLSPGDVAFVFHDQLHSFQRSGDSSVAIIQFSPELVGDFDHEYQGLIPVNNILKDQFVDLNKLDSIYEQKSFIYEMCAKLVKQKDFTAAKLSKQTRLLHQILQYLEDNYAGNCELKSAASYLKYDYPYISKLFLQLMNVTYTEYLNNYRISKACWLLRNSDQSISNVAESCGYRNLRTFHRNFNRIMQQTPSTFRDG
;
A
#
# COMPACT_ATOMS: atom_id res chain seq x y z
N ASP A 1 -9.63 3.81 -16.38
CA ASP A 1 -8.68 2.96 -17.12
C ASP A 1 -7.98 2.05 -16.12
N HIS A 2 -8.37 0.76 -16.10
CA HIS A 2 -7.67 -0.28 -15.36
C HIS A 2 -6.34 -0.58 -16.08
N GLN A 3 -5.31 0.22 -15.81
CA GLN A 3 -3.99 -0.10 -16.31
C GLN A 3 -3.43 -1.27 -15.50
N THR A 4 -3.10 -2.35 -16.20
CA THR A 4 -2.33 -3.47 -15.65
C THR A 4 -1.01 -2.92 -15.11
N VAL A 5 -0.79 -3.06 -13.80
CA VAL A 5 0.34 -2.45 -13.10
C VAL A 5 1.29 -3.54 -12.63
N PHE A 6 2.56 -3.38 -12.96
CA PHE A 6 3.69 -4.05 -12.32
C PHE A 6 4.69 -2.97 -11.90
N ARG A 7 5.00 -2.89 -10.60
CA ARG A 7 5.93 -1.90 -10.06
C ARG A 7 6.91 -2.58 -9.13
N LYS A 8 8.17 -2.18 -9.22
CA LYS A 8 9.22 -2.62 -8.31
C LYS A 8 9.80 -1.42 -7.59
N PHE A 9 10.00 -1.56 -6.28
CA PHE A 9 10.63 -0.56 -5.42
C PHE A 9 11.75 -1.23 -4.64
N ASP A 10 12.90 -0.57 -4.56
CA ASP A 10 14.00 -0.92 -3.67
C ASP A 10 14.04 0.13 -2.55
N LEU A 11 13.93 -0.29 -1.30
CA LEU A 11 13.75 0.58 -0.14
C LEU A 11 14.68 0.17 1.00
N GLU A 12 15.15 1.19 1.74
CA GLU A 12 16.00 1.00 2.90
C GLU A 12 15.27 1.45 4.18
N SER A 13 15.35 0.64 5.23
CA SER A 13 14.80 0.96 6.56
C SER A 13 13.36 1.48 6.54
N ILE A 14 12.50 0.81 5.77
CA ILE A 14 11.12 1.22 5.55
C ILE A 14 10.31 1.19 6.85
N GLN A 15 9.54 2.25 7.06
CA GLN A 15 8.44 2.30 8.02
C GLN A 15 7.22 2.91 7.33
N PHE A 16 6.09 2.23 7.38
CA PHE A 16 4.87 2.74 6.78
C PHE A 16 3.65 2.33 7.62
N PRO A 17 2.70 3.25 7.88
CA PRO A 17 1.51 2.95 8.67
C PRO A 17 0.61 1.94 7.96
N TYR A 18 -0.39 1.44 8.67
CA TYR A 18 -1.40 0.56 8.09
C TYR A 18 -2.01 1.15 6.82
N HIS A 19 -2.03 0.34 5.78
CA HIS A 19 -2.62 0.64 4.48
C HIS A 19 -3.08 -0.66 3.82
N PHE A 20 -3.85 -0.51 2.76
CA PHE A 20 -4.17 -1.58 1.83
C PHE A 20 -4.27 -0.99 0.42
N HIS A 21 -4.24 -1.83 -0.57
CA HIS A 21 -4.41 -1.46 -1.97
C HIS A 21 -4.98 -2.64 -2.76
N ARG A 22 -5.49 -2.37 -3.96
CA ARG A 22 -6.06 -3.41 -4.84
C ARG A 22 -5.02 -4.27 -5.56
N ALA A 23 -3.75 -4.01 -5.36
CA ALA A 23 -2.68 -4.79 -5.92
C ALA A 23 -2.26 -5.90 -4.95
N TYR A 24 -1.79 -7.01 -5.47
CA TYR A 24 -0.96 -7.95 -4.73
C TYR A 24 0.40 -7.33 -4.45
N GLU A 25 1.03 -7.72 -3.35
CA GLU A 25 2.36 -7.24 -3.00
C GLU A 25 3.27 -8.39 -2.55
N LEU A 26 4.48 -8.44 -3.12
CA LEU A 26 5.55 -9.31 -2.70
C LEU A 26 6.65 -8.46 -2.07
N ILE A 27 7.00 -8.78 -0.83
CA ILE A 27 8.00 -8.05 -0.05
C ILE A 27 9.18 -8.97 0.20
N PHE A 28 10.33 -8.69 -0.43
CA PHE A 28 11.56 -9.45 -0.34
C PHE A 28 12.52 -8.79 0.64
N VAL A 29 12.96 -9.50 1.66
CA VAL A 29 14.03 -9.02 2.53
C VAL A 29 15.38 -9.42 1.91
N LYS A 30 16.17 -8.40 1.51
CA LYS A 30 17.49 -8.59 0.90
C LYS A 30 18.58 -8.69 1.96
N SER A 31 18.51 -7.82 2.99
CA SER A 31 19.44 -7.79 4.11
C SER A 31 18.79 -7.19 5.36
N GLY A 32 19.34 -7.47 6.52
CA GLY A 32 18.78 -7.06 7.81
C GLY A 32 17.52 -7.84 8.17
N ASN A 33 16.76 -7.35 9.13
CA ASN A 33 15.48 -7.93 9.54
C ASN A 33 14.37 -6.89 9.41
N MET A 34 13.15 -7.35 9.20
CA MET A 34 11.99 -6.50 9.02
C MET A 34 10.79 -7.08 9.76
N SER A 35 10.05 -6.23 10.48
CA SER A 35 8.77 -6.60 11.07
C SER A 35 7.62 -6.03 10.25
N LEU A 36 6.67 -6.89 9.92
CA LEU A 36 5.51 -6.63 9.09
C LEU A 36 4.26 -7.11 9.82
N ILE A 37 3.20 -6.31 9.83
CA ILE A 37 1.89 -6.74 10.32
C ILE A 37 0.96 -6.89 9.12
N ILE A 38 0.29 -8.04 8.99
CA ILE A 38 -0.73 -8.30 7.98
C ILE A 38 -2.00 -8.81 8.69
N ASP A 39 -3.13 -8.11 8.52
CA ASP A 39 -4.41 -8.46 9.13
C ASP A 39 -4.31 -8.81 10.64
N GLU A 40 -3.63 -7.98 11.41
CA GLU A 40 -3.41 -8.14 12.86
C GLU A 40 -2.44 -9.27 13.25
N ILE A 41 -1.76 -9.92 12.29
CA ILE A 41 -0.73 -10.94 12.55
C ILE A 41 0.65 -10.33 12.36
N ASP A 42 1.50 -10.45 13.39
CA ASP A 42 2.88 -9.99 13.35
C ASP A 42 3.79 -11.03 12.67
N TYR A 43 4.63 -10.56 11.74
CA TYR A 43 5.62 -11.35 11.04
C TYR A 43 7.00 -10.72 11.17
N ASP A 44 7.98 -11.51 11.63
CA ASP A 44 9.39 -11.13 11.60
C ASP A 44 10.05 -11.83 10.40
N LEU A 45 10.60 -11.03 9.50
CA LEU A 45 11.18 -11.46 8.24
C LEU A 45 12.70 -11.31 8.29
N SER A 46 13.38 -12.30 7.75
CA SER A 46 14.84 -12.36 7.59
C SER A 46 15.23 -12.44 6.12
N PRO A 47 16.50 -12.23 5.74
CA PRO A 47 16.94 -12.34 4.36
C PRO A 47 16.56 -13.70 3.74
N GLY A 48 15.96 -13.61 2.53
CA GLY A 48 15.39 -14.77 1.84
C GLY A 48 13.92 -15.04 2.15
N ASP A 49 13.33 -14.36 3.14
CA ASP A 49 11.89 -14.42 3.34
C ASP A 49 11.16 -13.50 2.38
N VAL A 50 9.99 -13.94 1.93
CA VAL A 50 9.08 -13.16 1.10
C VAL A 50 7.70 -13.15 1.73
N ALA A 51 7.19 -11.97 2.04
CA ALA A 51 5.78 -11.84 2.38
C ALA A 51 4.95 -11.67 1.10
N PHE A 52 3.89 -12.46 0.97
CA PHE A 52 2.91 -12.33 -0.09
C PHE A 52 1.62 -11.75 0.49
N VAL A 53 1.43 -10.45 0.29
CA VAL A 53 0.23 -9.72 0.74
C VAL A 53 -0.80 -9.75 -0.38
N PHE A 54 -2.01 -10.21 -0.05
CA PHE A 54 -3.13 -10.23 -0.99
C PHE A 54 -3.72 -8.82 -1.12
N HIS A 55 -4.35 -8.56 -2.26
CA HIS A 55 -5.14 -7.36 -2.43
C HIS A 55 -6.15 -7.25 -1.29
N ASP A 56 -6.36 -6.04 -0.81
CA ASP A 56 -7.25 -5.72 0.31
C ASP A 56 -6.82 -6.26 1.71
N GLN A 57 -5.68 -6.98 1.86
CA GLN A 57 -5.13 -7.24 3.18
C GLN A 57 -4.53 -5.95 3.79
N LEU A 58 -4.98 -5.63 5.00
CA LEU A 58 -4.46 -4.49 5.76
C LEU A 58 -3.05 -4.80 6.27
N HIS A 59 -2.06 -4.01 5.90
CA HIS A 59 -0.68 -4.27 6.31
C HIS A 59 0.08 -3.00 6.67
N SER A 60 1.13 -3.15 7.48
CA SER A 60 2.00 -2.05 7.89
C SER A 60 3.43 -2.53 8.05
N PHE A 61 4.39 -1.64 7.70
CA PHE A 61 5.81 -1.87 7.91
C PHE A 61 6.21 -1.24 9.24
N GLN A 62 6.67 -2.05 10.17
CA GLN A 62 7.17 -1.59 11.44
C GLN A 62 8.65 -1.23 11.31
N ARG A 63 9.10 -0.28 12.13
CA ARG A 63 10.51 0.09 12.15
C ARG A 63 11.33 -1.09 12.66
N SER A 64 12.08 -1.70 11.78
CA SER A 64 13.17 -2.62 12.09
C SER A 64 14.48 -1.95 11.70
N GLY A 65 15.56 -2.18 12.42
CA GLY A 65 16.87 -1.58 12.20
C GLY A 65 17.28 -1.33 10.74
N ASP A 66 18.53 -1.47 10.39
CA ASP A 66 18.99 -1.33 8.99
C ASP A 66 18.54 -2.57 8.19
N SER A 67 17.53 -2.37 7.36
CA SER A 67 17.00 -3.42 6.47
C SER A 67 16.92 -2.92 5.04
N SER A 68 17.24 -3.78 4.07
CA SER A 68 17.05 -3.55 2.64
C SER A 68 15.98 -4.49 2.11
N VAL A 69 14.97 -3.94 1.46
CA VAL A 69 13.83 -4.70 0.93
C VAL A 69 13.55 -4.34 -0.53
N ALA A 70 13.08 -5.32 -1.29
CA ALA A 70 12.45 -5.07 -2.58
C ALA A 70 10.95 -5.34 -2.46
N ILE A 71 10.14 -4.42 -2.96
CA ILE A 71 8.68 -4.54 -3.00
C ILE A 71 8.24 -4.63 -4.46
N ILE A 72 7.45 -5.64 -4.78
CA ILE A 72 6.82 -5.79 -6.09
C ILE A 72 5.31 -5.72 -5.90
N GLN A 73 4.69 -4.71 -6.49
CA GLN A 73 3.23 -4.56 -6.56
C GLN A 73 2.75 -4.94 -7.97
N PHE A 74 1.71 -5.75 -8.04
CA PHE A 74 1.11 -6.15 -9.31
C PHE A 74 -0.41 -6.28 -9.24
N SER A 75 -1.06 -5.90 -10.33
CA SER A 75 -2.52 -5.94 -10.42
C SER A 75 -3.05 -7.38 -10.53
N PRO A 76 -4.25 -7.68 -9.96
CA PRO A 76 -4.91 -8.97 -10.07
C PRO A 76 -5.03 -9.49 -11.51
N GLU A 77 -5.20 -8.60 -12.48
CA GLU A 77 -5.31 -8.92 -13.91
C GLU A 77 -4.07 -9.62 -14.48
N LEU A 78 -2.89 -9.48 -13.84
CA LEU A 78 -1.67 -10.21 -14.25
C LEU A 78 -1.72 -11.68 -13.89
N VAL A 79 -2.52 -12.06 -12.91
CA VAL A 79 -2.69 -13.43 -12.38
C VAL A 79 -4.17 -13.83 -12.33
N GLY A 80 -4.93 -13.50 -13.37
CA GLY A 80 -6.39 -13.60 -13.38
C GLY A 80 -6.94 -14.98 -12.97
N ASP A 81 -6.30 -16.09 -13.38
CA ASP A 81 -6.72 -17.44 -12.98
C ASP A 81 -6.53 -17.65 -11.47
N PHE A 82 -5.39 -17.22 -10.93
CA PHE A 82 -5.12 -17.29 -9.49
C PHE A 82 -6.07 -16.41 -8.71
N ASP A 83 -6.27 -15.16 -9.15
CA ASP A 83 -7.17 -14.21 -8.50
C ASP A 83 -8.61 -14.73 -8.45
N HIS A 84 -9.09 -15.32 -9.54
CA HIS A 84 -10.43 -15.91 -9.60
C HIS A 84 -10.58 -17.14 -8.69
N GLU A 85 -9.58 -18.04 -8.67
CA GLU A 85 -9.61 -19.27 -7.87
C GLU A 85 -9.59 -18.97 -6.36
N TYR A 86 -8.81 -17.96 -5.95
CA TYR A 86 -8.62 -17.58 -4.53
C TYR A 86 -9.42 -16.36 -4.10
N GLN A 87 -10.43 -15.95 -4.87
CA GLN A 87 -11.27 -14.81 -4.55
C GLN A 87 -11.95 -14.96 -3.18
N GLY A 88 -11.77 -13.97 -2.30
CA GLY A 88 -12.30 -13.97 -0.93
C GLY A 88 -11.56 -14.89 0.05
N LEU A 89 -10.46 -15.49 -0.38
CA LEU A 89 -9.55 -16.26 0.45
C LEU A 89 -8.26 -15.48 0.71
N ILE A 90 -7.65 -15.77 1.85
CA ILE A 90 -6.31 -15.29 2.21
C ILE A 90 -5.44 -16.47 2.64
N PRO A 91 -4.12 -16.42 2.47
CA PRO A 91 -3.25 -17.46 2.99
C PRO A 91 -3.28 -17.47 4.52
N VAL A 92 -3.27 -18.64 5.13
CA VAL A 92 -3.12 -18.79 6.59
C VAL A 92 -1.75 -18.30 7.05
N ASN A 93 -0.74 -18.43 6.19
CA ASN A 93 0.59 -17.88 6.38
C ASN A 93 1.01 -17.11 5.11
N ASN A 94 1.26 -15.84 5.27
CA ASN A 94 1.67 -14.94 4.18
C ASN A 94 3.16 -15.08 3.80
N ILE A 95 3.94 -15.92 4.51
CA ILE A 95 5.40 -15.94 4.35
C ILE A 95 5.85 -17.18 3.56
N LEU A 96 6.61 -16.92 2.51
CA LEU A 96 7.40 -17.91 1.78
C LEU A 96 8.85 -17.85 2.29
N LYS A 97 9.38 -18.96 2.77
CA LYS A 97 10.74 -19.06 3.29
C LYS A 97 11.76 -19.43 2.20
N ASP A 98 13.01 -19.02 2.37
CA ASP A 98 14.16 -19.40 1.54
C ASP A 98 13.99 -19.06 0.03
N GLN A 99 13.44 -17.89 -0.25
CA GLN A 99 13.23 -17.40 -1.61
C GLN A 99 14.35 -16.45 -2.03
N PHE A 100 15.46 -16.98 -2.47
CA PHE A 100 16.59 -16.21 -3.04
C PHE A 100 16.38 -16.06 -4.56
N VAL A 101 15.81 -14.92 -4.96
CA VAL A 101 15.41 -14.65 -6.35
C VAL A 101 16.21 -13.49 -6.93
N ASP A 102 16.66 -13.62 -8.18
CA ASP A 102 17.25 -12.52 -8.92
C ASP A 102 16.15 -11.62 -9.49
N LEU A 103 15.89 -10.50 -8.81
CA LEU A 103 14.88 -9.52 -9.20
C LEU A 103 15.33 -8.56 -10.31
N ASN A 104 16.54 -8.73 -10.87
CA ASN A 104 17.05 -7.87 -11.94
C ASN A 104 16.63 -8.31 -13.35
N LYS A 105 15.96 -9.45 -13.47
CA LYS A 105 15.50 -10.03 -14.74
C LYS A 105 13.98 -9.97 -14.88
N LEU A 106 13.39 -8.77 -14.70
CA LEU A 106 11.95 -8.54 -14.79
C LEU A 106 11.63 -7.40 -15.76
N ASP A 107 12.34 -7.36 -16.89
CA ASP A 107 12.25 -6.25 -17.85
C ASP A 107 11.04 -6.40 -18.79
N SER A 108 10.68 -7.62 -19.16
CA SER A 108 9.55 -7.90 -20.04
C SER A 108 8.31 -8.33 -19.29
N ILE A 109 7.13 -8.06 -19.86
CA ILE A 109 5.85 -8.54 -19.30
C ILE A 109 5.81 -10.08 -19.16
N TYR A 110 6.52 -10.81 -20.00
CA TYR A 110 6.59 -12.27 -19.95
C TYR A 110 7.42 -12.74 -18.75
N GLU A 111 8.56 -12.11 -18.47
CA GLU A 111 9.37 -12.39 -17.28
C GLU A 111 8.62 -12.01 -16.01
N GLN A 112 7.96 -10.86 -15.99
CA GLN A 112 7.11 -10.42 -14.87
C GLN A 112 6.01 -11.43 -14.58
N LYS A 113 5.26 -11.86 -15.59
CA LYS A 113 4.20 -12.87 -15.43
C LYS A 113 4.74 -14.22 -14.99
N SER A 114 5.83 -14.71 -15.62
CA SER A 114 6.47 -15.97 -15.22
C SER A 114 6.85 -15.96 -13.76
N PHE A 115 7.46 -14.87 -13.31
CA PHE A 115 7.90 -14.68 -11.93
C PHE A 115 6.74 -14.66 -10.94
N ILE A 116 5.70 -13.85 -11.17
CA ILE A 116 4.57 -13.78 -10.25
C ILE A 116 3.78 -15.08 -10.21
N TYR A 117 3.61 -15.80 -11.34
CA TYR A 117 2.99 -17.14 -11.34
C TYR A 117 3.84 -18.17 -10.59
N GLU A 118 5.16 -18.09 -10.64
CA GLU A 118 6.04 -18.92 -9.81
C GLU A 118 5.79 -18.68 -8.31
N MET A 119 5.67 -17.41 -7.89
CA MET A 119 5.35 -17.06 -6.50
C MET A 119 3.96 -17.55 -6.09
N CYS A 120 2.95 -17.39 -6.95
CA CYS A 120 1.62 -17.96 -6.73
C CYS A 120 1.66 -19.48 -6.57
N ALA A 121 2.38 -20.19 -7.45
CA ALA A 121 2.53 -21.64 -7.38
C ALA A 121 3.22 -22.11 -6.09
N LYS A 122 4.21 -21.39 -5.61
CA LYS A 122 4.86 -21.66 -4.30
C LYS A 122 3.89 -21.48 -3.15
N LEU A 123 3.09 -20.41 -3.16
CA LEU A 123 2.10 -20.15 -2.13
C LEU A 123 1.01 -21.25 -2.12
N VAL A 124 0.49 -21.63 -3.29
CA VAL A 124 -0.52 -22.70 -3.44
C VAL A 124 -0.02 -24.06 -2.92
N LYS A 125 1.29 -24.35 -3.08
CA LYS A 125 1.88 -25.58 -2.54
C LYS A 125 1.81 -25.69 -1.02
N GLN A 126 1.72 -24.58 -0.31
CA GLN A 126 1.51 -24.58 1.15
C GLN A 126 0.10 -25.05 1.53
N LYS A 127 -0.87 -25.01 0.60
CA LYS A 127 -2.26 -25.52 0.67
C LYS A 127 -3.15 -24.94 1.78
N ASP A 128 -2.71 -23.89 2.47
CA ASP A 128 -3.42 -23.36 3.63
C ASP A 128 -4.01 -21.98 3.30
N PHE A 129 -5.26 -21.99 2.83
CA PHE A 129 -6.07 -20.79 2.62
C PHE A 129 -7.31 -20.82 3.51
N THR A 130 -7.73 -19.66 3.96
CA THR A 130 -8.93 -19.48 4.78
C THR A 130 -9.75 -18.31 4.26
N ALA A 131 -11.05 -18.31 4.53
CA ALA A 131 -11.86 -17.12 4.25
C ALA A 131 -11.35 -15.91 5.04
N ALA A 132 -11.26 -14.77 4.38
CA ALA A 132 -10.86 -13.51 5.02
C ALA A 132 -11.84 -13.15 6.15
N LYS A 133 -11.46 -13.41 7.41
CA LYS A 133 -12.26 -13.11 8.61
C LYS A 133 -11.79 -11.80 9.22
N LEU A 134 -12.15 -10.70 8.59
CA LEU A 134 -11.87 -9.39 9.18
C LEU A 134 -12.79 -9.11 10.39
N SER A 135 -12.25 -8.54 11.45
CA SER A 135 -13.04 -8.02 12.56
C SER A 135 -14.01 -6.94 12.05
N LYS A 136 -15.07 -6.65 12.81
CA LYS A 136 -15.99 -5.54 12.45
C LYS A 136 -15.24 -4.20 12.36
N GLN A 137 -14.24 -4.00 13.19
CA GLN A 137 -13.43 -2.79 13.23
C GLN A 137 -12.54 -2.69 12.01
N THR A 138 -11.86 -3.77 11.64
CA THR A 138 -11.01 -3.84 10.45
C THR A 138 -11.83 -3.63 9.17
N ARG A 139 -13.01 -4.26 9.07
CA ARG A 139 -13.93 -4.00 7.94
C ARG A 139 -14.36 -2.54 7.84
N LEU A 140 -14.67 -1.91 8.97
CA LEU A 140 -15.02 -0.49 8.98
C LEU A 140 -13.82 0.38 8.59
N LEU A 141 -12.62 0.04 9.04
CA LEU A 141 -11.40 0.73 8.62
C LEU A 141 -11.20 0.62 7.11
N HIS A 142 -11.36 -0.58 6.52
CA HIS A 142 -11.33 -0.76 5.06
C HIS A 142 -12.33 0.16 4.35
N GLN A 143 -13.57 0.24 4.83
CA GLN A 143 -14.58 1.12 4.24
C GLN A 143 -14.18 2.60 4.34
N ILE A 144 -13.56 3.02 5.45
CA ILE A 144 -13.06 4.40 5.61
C ILE A 144 -11.92 4.68 4.63
N LEU A 145 -10.97 3.75 4.49
CA LEU A 145 -9.83 3.89 3.59
C LEU A 145 -10.27 3.84 2.11
N GLN A 146 -11.24 2.98 1.77
CA GLN A 146 -11.83 2.95 0.44
C GLN A 146 -12.54 4.27 0.12
N TYR A 147 -13.33 4.81 1.07
CA TYR A 147 -13.93 6.13 0.90
C TYR A 147 -12.88 7.21 0.65
N LEU A 148 -11.77 7.15 1.39
CA LEU A 148 -10.64 8.08 1.19
C LEU A 148 -10.05 7.94 -0.22
N GLU A 149 -9.78 6.74 -0.67
CA GLU A 149 -9.22 6.48 -2.00
C GLU A 149 -10.12 6.99 -3.12
N ASP A 150 -11.43 6.78 -3.00
CA ASP A 150 -12.41 7.21 -3.99
C ASP A 150 -12.63 8.74 -4.00
N ASN A 151 -12.34 9.43 -2.88
CA ASN A 151 -12.70 10.84 -2.69
C ASN A 151 -11.53 11.79 -2.40
N TYR A 152 -10.27 11.32 -2.32
CA TYR A 152 -9.12 12.12 -1.87
C TYR A 152 -8.92 13.43 -2.66
N ALA A 153 -9.25 13.43 -3.95
CA ALA A 153 -9.14 14.61 -4.81
C ALA A 153 -10.23 15.67 -4.56
N GLY A 154 -11.28 15.32 -3.81
CA GLY A 154 -12.43 16.17 -3.52
C GLY A 154 -12.62 16.45 -2.03
N ASN A 155 -13.91 16.50 -1.62
CA ASN A 155 -14.27 16.62 -0.21
C ASN A 155 -14.14 15.26 0.49
N CYS A 156 -13.00 15.03 1.12
CA CYS A 156 -12.64 13.79 1.79
C CYS A 156 -12.44 14.00 3.29
N GLU A 157 -13.38 14.71 3.95
CA GLU A 157 -13.35 14.85 5.39
C GLU A 157 -13.88 13.57 6.07
N LEU A 158 -13.30 13.21 7.23
CA LEU A 158 -13.78 12.06 8.00
C LEU A 158 -15.26 12.18 8.41
N LYS A 159 -15.76 13.42 8.60
CA LYS A 159 -17.17 13.66 8.87
C LYS A 159 -18.07 13.26 7.70
N SER A 160 -17.60 13.49 6.48
CA SER A 160 -18.32 13.06 5.26
C SER A 160 -18.30 11.53 5.12
N ALA A 161 -17.15 10.89 5.42
CA ALA A 161 -17.04 9.44 5.49
C ALA A 161 -17.98 8.83 6.55
N ALA A 162 -18.06 9.44 7.74
CA ALA A 162 -18.96 9.03 8.81
C ALA A 162 -20.42 9.03 8.34
N SER A 163 -20.86 10.12 7.71
CA SER A 163 -22.22 10.25 7.18
C SER A 163 -22.50 9.22 6.08
N TYR A 164 -21.55 9.01 5.17
CA TYR A 164 -21.67 8.03 4.08
C TYR A 164 -21.77 6.58 4.60
N LEU A 165 -20.94 6.23 5.59
CA LEU A 165 -20.90 4.91 6.19
C LEU A 165 -21.98 4.69 7.26
N LYS A 166 -22.75 5.72 7.61
CA LYS A 166 -23.80 5.71 8.65
C LYS A 166 -23.27 5.38 10.05
N TYR A 167 -22.10 5.93 10.38
CA TYR A 167 -21.50 5.84 11.70
C TYR A 167 -21.36 7.22 12.35
N ASP A 168 -21.26 7.25 13.68
CA ASP A 168 -20.97 8.48 14.41
C ASP A 168 -19.52 8.93 14.19
N TYR A 169 -19.33 10.22 13.91
CA TYR A 169 -18.01 10.81 13.71
C TYR A 169 -17.02 10.55 14.88
N PRO A 170 -17.40 10.76 16.16
CA PRO A 170 -16.51 10.46 17.29
C PRO A 170 -16.04 9.00 17.31
N TYR A 171 -16.93 8.06 16.99
CA TYR A 171 -16.61 6.65 16.97
C TYR A 171 -15.56 6.32 15.90
N ILE A 172 -15.82 6.71 14.63
CA ILE A 172 -14.87 6.39 13.57
C ILE A 172 -13.55 7.16 13.68
N SER A 173 -13.57 8.37 14.26
CA SER A 173 -12.35 9.14 14.53
C SER A 173 -11.45 8.44 15.56
N LYS A 174 -12.05 7.94 16.65
CA LYS A 174 -11.33 7.16 17.66
C LYS A 174 -10.83 5.83 17.10
N LEU A 175 -11.68 5.11 16.37
CA LEU A 175 -11.33 3.84 15.73
C LEU A 175 -10.15 4.01 14.78
N PHE A 176 -10.21 5.02 13.91
CA PHE A 176 -9.16 5.31 12.95
C PHE A 176 -7.82 5.59 13.66
N LEU A 177 -7.84 6.48 14.67
CA LEU A 177 -6.65 6.78 15.45
C LEU A 177 -6.09 5.55 16.18
N GLN A 178 -6.93 4.71 16.74
CA GLN A 178 -6.52 3.49 17.45
C GLN A 178 -5.85 2.46 16.52
N LEU A 179 -6.43 2.24 15.33
CA LEU A 179 -5.91 1.23 14.39
C LEU A 179 -4.74 1.77 13.55
N MET A 180 -4.78 3.04 13.18
CA MET A 180 -3.78 3.63 12.28
C MET A 180 -2.62 4.32 13.00
N ASN A 181 -2.75 4.57 14.30
CA ASN A 181 -1.81 5.34 15.12
C ASN A 181 -1.48 6.76 14.57
N VAL A 182 -2.29 7.24 13.64
CA VAL A 182 -2.24 8.59 13.08
C VAL A 182 -3.66 9.12 12.91
N THR A 183 -3.83 10.45 12.89
CA THR A 183 -5.15 11.03 12.62
C THR A 183 -5.55 10.84 11.16
N TYR A 184 -6.86 10.77 10.89
CA TYR A 184 -7.38 10.69 9.51
C TYR A 184 -6.88 11.86 8.64
N THR A 185 -6.83 13.07 9.17
CA THR A 185 -6.34 14.25 8.44
C THR A 185 -4.87 14.11 8.08
N GLU A 186 -4.06 13.57 8.97
CA GLU A 186 -2.64 13.31 8.71
C GLU A 186 -2.46 12.23 7.66
N TYR A 187 -3.19 11.13 7.78
CA TYR A 187 -3.20 10.05 6.79
C TYR A 187 -3.63 10.55 5.40
N LEU A 188 -4.73 11.32 5.31
CA LEU A 188 -5.20 11.91 4.06
C LEU A 188 -4.16 12.83 3.43
N ASN A 189 -3.46 13.64 4.23
CA ASN A 189 -2.39 14.49 3.70
C ASN A 189 -1.21 13.66 3.18
N ASN A 190 -0.79 12.61 3.89
CA ASN A 190 0.27 11.71 3.43
C ASN A 190 -0.13 11.03 2.12
N TYR A 191 -1.37 10.54 2.02
CA TYR A 191 -1.91 9.93 0.80
C TYR A 191 -1.91 10.91 -0.38
N ARG A 192 -2.42 12.12 -0.19
CA ARG A 192 -2.43 13.18 -1.22
C ARG A 192 -1.02 13.55 -1.70
N ILE A 193 -0.07 13.66 -0.77
CA ILE A 193 1.34 13.97 -1.13
C ILE A 193 1.98 12.81 -1.88
N SER A 194 1.72 11.57 -1.51
CA SER A 194 2.16 10.39 -2.26
C SER A 194 1.67 10.42 -3.71
N LYS A 195 0.38 10.73 -3.94
CA LYS A 195 -0.17 10.91 -5.29
C LYS A 195 0.48 12.10 -6.03
N ALA A 196 0.73 13.19 -5.33
CA ALA A 196 1.41 14.35 -5.91
C ALA A 196 2.85 14.02 -6.33
N CYS A 197 3.60 13.28 -5.54
CA CYS A 197 4.95 12.80 -5.89
C CYS A 197 4.93 11.99 -7.18
N TRP A 198 3.94 11.10 -7.33
CA TRP A 198 3.79 10.33 -8.56
C TRP A 198 3.51 11.22 -9.78
N LEU A 199 2.57 12.18 -9.66
CA LEU A 199 2.24 13.13 -10.73
C LEU A 199 3.43 14.03 -11.09
N LEU A 200 4.18 14.51 -10.09
CA LEU A 200 5.35 15.34 -10.30
C LEU A 200 6.45 14.64 -11.12
N ARG A 201 6.61 13.32 -10.97
CA ARG A 201 7.60 12.52 -11.69
C ARG A 201 7.12 12.01 -13.05
N ASN A 202 5.80 11.85 -13.23
CA ASN A 202 5.23 11.14 -14.38
C ASN A 202 4.36 12.03 -15.27
N SER A 203 4.36 13.36 -15.06
CA SER A 203 3.61 14.29 -15.90
C SER A 203 4.26 15.68 -15.93
N ASP A 204 3.99 16.43 -17.01
CA ASP A 204 4.42 17.81 -17.20
C ASP A 204 3.44 18.84 -16.60
N GLN A 205 2.50 18.41 -15.78
CA GLN A 205 1.53 19.31 -15.13
C GLN A 205 2.23 20.35 -14.26
N SER A 206 1.69 21.59 -14.24
CA SER A 206 2.19 22.60 -13.31
C SER A 206 2.00 22.14 -11.84
N ILE A 207 2.86 22.62 -10.94
CA ILE A 207 2.75 22.32 -9.50
C ILE A 207 1.36 22.69 -8.96
N SER A 208 0.76 23.76 -9.48
CA SER A 208 -0.58 24.18 -9.10
C SER A 208 -1.64 23.15 -9.52
N ASN A 209 -1.56 22.66 -10.76
CA ASN A 209 -2.48 21.64 -11.27
C ASN A 209 -2.32 20.31 -10.51
N VAL A 210 -1.09 19.90 -10.20
CA VAL A 210 -0.83 18.72 -9.37
C VAL A 210 -1.46 18.87 -7.99
N ALA A 211 -1.29 20.04 -7.35
CA ALA A 211 -1.89 20.30 -6.04
C ALA A 211 -3.43 20.19 -6.09
N GLU A 212 -4.06 20.78 -7.10
CA GLU A 212 -5.50 20.74 -7.30
C GLU A 212 -6.00 19.30 -7.57
N SER A 213 -5.33 18.57 -8.46
CA SER A 213 -5.64 17.17 -8.78
C SER A 213 -5.50 16.24 -7.56
N CYS A 214 -4.67 16.63 -6.58
CA CYS A 214 -4.54 15.91 -5.31
C CYS A 214 -5.47 16.43 -4.20
N GLY A 215 -6.45 17.28 -4.52
CA GLY A 215 -7.46 17.76 -3.59
C GLY A 215 -7.03 18.91 -2.67
N TYR A 216 -5.99 19.65 -3.03
CA TYR A 216 -5.59 20.86 -2.31
C TYR A 216 -6.22 22.09 -2.96
N ARG A 217 -7.19 22.70 -2.27
CA ARG A 217 -7.84 23.95 -2.69
C ARG A 217 -6.92 25.18 -2.54
N ASN A 218 -5.81 25.05 -1.81
CA ASN A 218 -4.90 26.14 -1.50
C ASN A 218 -3.46 25.67 -1.69
N LEU A 219 -2.75 26.29 -2.63
CA LEU A 219 -1.37 25.96 -2.99
C LEU A 219 -0.41 26.14 -1.80
N ARG A 220 -0.64 27.14 -0.92
CA ARG A 220 0.17 27.35 0.28
C ARG A 220 0.06 26.15 1.25
N THR A 221 -1.15 25.60 1.40
CA THR A 221 -1.39 24.40 2.22
C THR A 221 -0.70 23.19 1.62
N PHE A 222 -0.73 23.04 0.29
CA PHE A 222 0.00 21.99 -0.42
C PHE A 222 1.50 22.08 -0.15
N HIS A 223 2.13 23.22 -0.42
CA HIS A 223 3.57 23.41 -0.18
C HIS A 223 3.96 23.12 1.27
N ARG A 224 3.18 23.60 2.25
CA ARG A 224 3.44 23.32 3.66
C ARG A 224 3.43 21.83 3.98
N ASN A 225 2.42 21.10 3.51
CA ASN A 225 2.32 19.66 3.75
C ASN A 225 3.39 18.89 2.96
N PHE A 226 3.66 19.27 1.72
CA PHE A 226 4.69 18.64 0.90
C PHE A 226 6.07 18.79 1.56
N ASN A 227 6.45 20.01 1.95
CA ASN A 227 7.73 20.26 2.62
C ASN A 227 7.84 19.52 3.96
N ARG A 228 6.74 19.46 4.74
CA ARG A 228 6.71 18.73 6.01
C ARG A 228 6.93 17.23 5.81
N ILE A 229 6.31 16.63 4.79
CA ILE A 229 6.32 15.18 4.55
C ILE A 229 7.58 14.76 3.79
N MET A 230 7.94 15.49 2.74
CA MET A 230 9.03 15.13 1.83
C MET A 230 10.37 15.79 2.19
N GLN A 231 10.40 16.70 3.17
CA GLN A 231 11.57 17.48 3.59
C GLN A 231 12.25 18.29 2.46
N GLN A 232 11.50 18.54 1.38
CA GLN A 232 11.93 19.33 0.22
C GLN A 232 10.75 19.95 -0.51
N THR A 233 11.01 20.90 -1.41
CA THR A 233 9.94 21.55 -2.17
C THR A 233 9.43 20.67 -3.32
N PRO A 234 8.19 20.87 -3.81
CA PRO A 234 7.69 20.16 -5.00
C PRO A 234 8.55 20.37 -6.25
N SER A 235 9.12 21.57 -6.44
CA SER A 235 10.04 21.82 -7.56
C SER A 235 11.32 21.00 -7.44
N THR A 236 11.99 21.07 -6.30
CA THR A 236 13.22 20.31 -6.04
C THR A 236 12.98 18.81 -6.21
N PHE A 237 11.82 18.32 -5.76
CA PHE A 237 11.44 16.90 -5.91
C PHE A 237 11.22 16.48 -7.37
N ARG A 238 10.71 17.39 -8.22
CA ARG A 238 10.52 17.13 -9.65
C ARG A 238 11.83 17.07 -10.41
N ASP A 239 12.77 17.97 -10.06
CA ASP A 239 14.01 18.20 -10.80
C ASP A 239 15.11 17.17 -10.43
N GLY A 240 14.91 16.38 -9.37
CA GLY A 240 15.82 15.34 -8.89
C GLY A 240 15.28 13.94 -9.11
#